data_83ddf55162981aacc631249e9d5e0f6f
#
_entry.id   83ddf55162981aacc631249e9d5e0f6f
#
_cell.length_a   1.000
_cell.length_b   1.000
_cell.length_c   1.000
_cell.angle_alpha   90.00
_cell.angle_beta   90.00
_cell.angle_gamma   90.00
#
_symmetry.space_group_name_H-M   'P 1'
#
loop_
_entity.id
_entity.type
_entity.pdbx_description
1 polymer ?
#
loop_
_entity_poly.entity_id
_entity_poly.type
_entity_poly.pdbx_seq_one_letter_code
_entity_poly.pdbx_strand_id
1 'polypeptide(L)'
;FAGTKYANCFPIGTMDVVMNFKPQTLRDYYEKWYRPDLQGIMVVGDVDVDATEALIKKMFADIPAQPNGAKREYYPVNDNKEPIILVARDKEQPYVQTFIFNKHETTPREEKSNVGYLMQDYAATLITNMLNARLNELLQAANPPYIYAATYDDDFFVAKTKDAFTGIVVCKEDAIENGISTVLREIERARQFGFTETEYSRARAEYLRHLESAFQERDKRKNESYVKEYVRHFLDNEPIPGIANEYTIIN
;
A
#
# COMPACT_ATOMS: atom_id res chain seq x y z
N PHE A 1 -10.62 6.65 -12.24
CA PHE A 1 -11.85 5.95 -11.75
C PHE A 1 -13.10 6.20 -12.61
N ALA A 2 -12.99 6.86 -13.78
CA ALA A 2 -14.14 7.11 -14.64
C ALA A 2 -14.90 5.81 -14.95
N GLY A 3 -16.23 5.83 -14.85
CA GLY A 3 -17.09 4.66 -15.07
C GLY A 3 -17.14 3.66 -13.90
N THR A 4 -16.43 3.89 -12.82
CA THR A 4 -16.47 3.05 -11.61
C THR A 4 -17.26 3.74 -10.49
N LYS A 5 -17.65 2.98 -9.48
CA LYS A 5 -18.30 3.55 -8.29
C LYS A 5 -17.37 4.50 -7.52
N TYR A 6 -16.07 4.27 -7.54
CA TYR A 6 -15.09 5.14 -6.89
C TYR A 6 -15.11 6.58 -7.41
N ALA A 7 -15.47 6.81 -8.69
CA ALA A 7 -15.58 8.15 -9.27
C ALA A 7 -16.59 9.05 -8.52
N ASN A 8 -17.62 8.44 -7.91
CA ASN A 8 -18.70 9.14 -7.24
C ASN A 8 -18.67 9.00 -5.70
N CYS A 9 -17.70 8.27 -5.17
CA CYS A 9 -17.62 7.92 -3.75
C CYS A 9 -16.23 8.20 -3.17
N PHE A 10 -15.58 9.30 -3.58
CA PHE A 10 -14.26 9.65 -3.05
C PHE A 10 -14.36 9.97 -1.55
N PRO A 11 -13.41 9.53 -0.71
CA PRO A 11 -13.56 9.56 0.76
C PRO A 11 -13.85 10.93 1.38
N ILE A 12 -13.35 12.01 0.79
CA ILE A 12 -13.56 13.37 1.31
C ILE A 12 -15.01 13.86 1.04
N GLY A 13 -15.63 13.38 -0.05
CA GLY A 13 -16.92 13.87 -0.51
C GLY A 13 -16.87 15.26 -1.14
N THR A 14 -18.03 15.85 -1.37
CA THR A 14 -18.17 17.21 -1.88
C THR A 14 -18.77 18.14 -0.82
N MET A 15 -18.49 19.44 -0.89
CA MET A 15 -19.03 20.41 0.05
C MET A 15 -20.57 20.42 0.06
N ASP A 16 -21.18 20.20 -1.10
CA ASP A 16 -22.65 20.10 -1.19
C ASP A 16 -23.19 18.91 -0.37
N VAL A 17 -22.59 17.75 -0.49
CA VAL A 17 -22.96 16.58 0.32
C VAL A 17 -22.70 16.83 1.80
N VAL A 18 -21.54 17.40 2.16
CA VAL A 18 -21.18 17.68 3.57
C VAL A 18 -22.16 18.65 4.22
N MET A 19 -22.61 19.66 3.48
CA MET A 19 -23.53 20.68 4.01
C MET A 19 -25.00 20.25 4.02
N ASN A 20 -25.40 19.29 3.17
CA ASN A 20 -26.81 18.99 2.94
C ASN A 20 -27.20 17.52 3.20
N PHE A 21 -26.29 16.66 3.69
CA PHE A 21 -26.63 15.26 3.96
C PHE A 21 -27.68 15.14 5.08
N LYS A 22 -28.53 14.14 4.96
CA LYS A 22 -29.53 13.86 6.00
C LYS A 22 -28.88 13.08 7.14
N PRO A 23 -29.02 13.49 8.42
CA PRO A 23 -28.44 12.74 9.55
C PRO A 23 -28.81 11.26 9.59
N GLN A 24 -30.00 10.90 9.08
CA GLN A 24 -30.42 9.50 9.00
C GLN A 24 -29.52 8.67 8.07
N THR A 25 -29.05 9.23 6.95
CA THR A 25 -28.13 8.53 6.03
C THR A 25 -26.84 8.12 6.74
N LEU A 26 -26.33 8.96 7.65
CA LEU A 26 -25.13 8.63 8.43
C LEU A 26 -25.41 7.52 9.45
N ARG A 27 -26.58 7.56 10.12
CA ARG A 27 -26.99 6.48 11.04
C ARG A 27 -27.18 5.15 10.33
N ASP A 28 -27.86 5.15 9.18
CA ASP A 28 -28.07 3.95 8.36
C ASP A 28 -26.74 3.36 7.89
N TYR A 29 -25.78 4.21 7.55
CA TYR A 29 -24.42 3.77 7.19
C TYR A 29 -23.70 3.14 8.38
N TYR A 30 -23.77 3.77 9.55
CA TYR A 30 -23.17 3.27 10.78
C TYR A 30 -23.77 1.91 11.16
N GLU A 31 -25.08 1.79 11.23
CA GLU A 31 -25.79 0.54 11.56
C GLU A 31 -25.49 -0.58 10.56
N LYS A 32 -25.34 -0.24 9.29
CA LYS A 32 -25.04 -1.20 8.23
C LYS A 32 -23.62 -1.78 8.32
N TRP A 33 -22.63 -0.96 8.67
CA TRP A 33 -21.22 -1.33 8.51
C TRP A 33 -20.42 -1.48 9.81
N TYR A 34 -20.83 -0.81 10.90
CA TYR A 34 -20.15 -0.88 12.19
C TYR A 34 -20.79 -1.97 13.08
N ARG A 35 -20.63 -3.20 12.68
CA ARG A 35 -21.20 -4.36 13.35
C ARG A 35 -20.12 -5.38 13.72
N PRO A 36 -20.34 -6.23 14.75
CA PRO A 36 -19.31 -7.10 15.33
C PRO A 36 -18.63 -8.05 14.35
N ASP A 37 -19.36 -8.58 13.36
CA ASP A 37 -18.84 -9.52 12.36
C ASP A 37 -17.86 -8.87 11.35
N LEU A 38 -17.79 -7.53 11.33
CA LEU A 38 -16.85 -6.78 10.50
C LEU A 38 -15.75 -6.07 11.33
N GLN A 39 -15.66 -6.32 12.64
CA GLN A 39 -14.72 -5.67 13.54
C GLN A 39 -13.74 -6.67 14.11
N GLY A 40 -12.48 -6.24 14.26
CA GLY A 40 -11.43 -6.95 14.98
C GLY A 40 -10.86 -6.08 16.08
N ILE A 41 -10.47 -6.69 17.19
CA ILE A 41 -9.80 -6.01 18.30
C ILE A 41 -8.41 -6.62 18.45
N MET A 42 -7.37 -5.80 18.31
CA MET A 42 -5.98 -6.19 18.49
C MET A 42 -5.41 -5.48 19.74
N VAL A 43 -5.01 -6.28 20.71
CA VAL A 43 -4.36 -5.78 21.94
C VAL A 43 -2.96 -6.36 22.02
N VAL A 44 -1.96 -5.50 22.06
CA VAL A 44 -0.55 -5.90 22.12
C VAL A 44 0.15 -5.11 23.22
N GLY A 45 0.78 -5.81 24.15
CA GLY A 45 1.48 -5.19 25.27
C GLY A 45 1.81 -6.21 26.36
N ASP A 46 2.31 -5.70 27.47
CA ASP A 46 2.49 -6.48 28.69
C ASP A 46 1.14 -6.59 29.42
N VAL A 47 0.32 -7.56 28.99
CA VAL A 47 -1.06 -7.75 29.45
C VAL A 47 -1.29 -9.23 29.83
N ASP A 48 -2.14 -9.45 30.83
CA ASP A 48 -2.72 -10.77 31.07
C ASP A 48 -3.72 -11.08 29.97
N VAL A 49 -3.42 -12.08 29.15
CA VAL A 49 -4.22 -12.44 27.95
C VAL A 49 -5.61 -12.91 28.36
N ASP A 50 -5.72 -13.79 29.34
CA ASP A 50 -7.01 -14.37 29.76
C ASP A 50 -7.91 -13.32 30.40
N ALA A 51 -7.35 -12.48 31.27
CA ALA A 51 -8.09 -11.39 31.87
C ALA A 51 -8.52 -10.33 30.86
N THR A 52 -7.67 -10.01 29.87
CA THR A 52 -7.97 -9.06 28.80
C THR A 52 -9.06 -9.62 27.88
N GLU A 53 -8.97 -10.89 27.49
CA GLU A 53 -9.99 -11.54 26.68
C GLU A 53 -11.37 -11.56 27.40
N ALA A 54 -11.38 -11.93 28.70
CA ALA A 54 -12.57 -11.92 29.51
C ALA A 54 -13.20 -10.53 29.63
N LEU A 55 -12.35 -9.49 29.76
CA LEU A 55 -12.80 -8.11 29.81
C LEU A 55 -13.42 -7.66 28.47
N ILE A 56 -12.78 -7.97 27.33
CA ILE A 56 -13.32 -7.68 25.99
C ILE A 56 -14.66 -8.36 25.81
N LYS A 57 -14.76 -9.65 26.08
CA LYS A 57 -16.02 -10.39 26.00
C LYS A 57 -17.12 -9.75 26.84
N LYS A 58 -16.81 -9.33 28.06
CA LYS A 58 -17.76 -8.66 28.95
C LYS A 58 -18.19 -7.29 28.42
N MET A 59 -17.25 -6.48 27.93
CA MET A 59 -17.53 -5.12 27.47
C MET A 59 -18.38 -5.09 26.18
N PHE A 60 -18.24 -6.09 25.32
CA PHE A 60 -18.93 -6.15 24.03
C PHE A 60 -20.07 -7.16 23.98
N ALA A 61 -20.41 -7.81 25.12
CA ALA A 61 -21.44 -8.83 25.22
C ALA A 61 -22.84 -8.38 24.78
N ASP A 62 -23.15 -7.10 25.02
CA ASP A 62 -24.47 -6.54 24.75
C ASP A 62 -24.67 -6.08 23.29
N ILE A 63 -23.59 -6.13 22.46
CA ILE A 63 -23.71 -5.75 21.06
C ILE A 63 -24.32 -6.91 20.26
N PRO A 64 -25.51 -6.73 19.65
CA PRO A 64 -26.18 -7.80 18.96
C PRO A 64 -25.46 -8.21 17.68
N ALA A 65 -25.33 -9.51 17.46
CA ALA A 65 -24.85 -10.04 16.19
C ALA A 65 -25.87 -9.76 15.07
N GLN A 66 -25.37 -9.50 13.87
CA GLN A 66 -26.19 -9.27 12.67
C GLN A 66 -25.92 -10.35 11.60
N PRO A 67 -26.36 -11.59 11.76
CA PRO A 67 -25.97 -12.72 10.91
C PRO A 67 -26.37 -12.54 9.42
N ASN A 68 -27.38 -11.71 9.15
CA ASN A 68 -27.84 -11.40 7.79
C ASN A 68 -27.41 -9.99 7.33
N GLY A 69 -26.37 -9.45 7.92
CA GLY A 69 -25.87 -8.13 7.56
C GLY A 69 -25.38 -8.05 6.11
N ALA A 70 -25.36 -6.84 5.56
CA ALA A 70 -24.91 -6.60 4.19
C ALA A 70 -23.49 -7.15 3.96
N LYS A 71 -23.29 -7.86 2.87
CA LYS A 71 -21.95 -8.32 2.46
C LYS A 71 -21.15 -7.16 1.93
N ARG A 72 -19.82 -7.19 2.18
CA ARG A 72 -18.89 -6.23 1.58
C ARG A 72 -18.81 -6.48 0.08
N GLU A 73 -19.01 -5.43 -0.69
CA GLU A 73 -18.88 -5.47 -2.15
C GLU A 73 -17.56 -4.83 -2.55
N TYR A 74 -16.87 -5.45 -3.50
CA TYR A 74 -15.65 -4.92 -4.11
C TYR A 74 -15.97 -4.47 -5.54
N TYR A 75 -15.58 -3.26 -5.88
CA TYR A 75 -15.89 -2.67 -7.17
C TYR A 75 -14.68 -2.73 -8.08
N PRO A 76 -14.83 -3.31 -9.30
CA PRO A 76 -13.71 -3.42 -10.22
C PRO A 76 -13.27 -2.04 -10.73
N VAL A 77 -11.97 -1.92 -10.95
CA VAL A 77 -11.35 -0.81 -11.68
C VAL A 77 -10.81 -1.39 -12.98
N ASN A 78 -11.42 -1.06 -14.10
CA ASN A 78 -11.03 -1.58 -15.40
C ASN A 78 -9.70 -0.98 -15.89
N ASP A 79 -9.00 -1.74 -16.72
CA ASP A 79 -7.86 -1.22 -17.45
C ASP A 79 -8.31 -0.25 -18.53
N ASN A 80 -7.46 0.71 -18.84
CA ASN A 80 -7.65 1.64 -19.95
C ASN A 80 -6.92 1.13 -21.19
N LYS A 81 -7.52 1.28 -22.36
CA LYS A 81 -6.92 0.91 -23.65
C LYS A 81 -5.84 1.92 -24.07
N GLU A 82 -6.10 3.18 -23.81
CA GLU A 82 -5.21 4.30 -24.12
C GLU A 82 -4.73 4.98 -22.84
N PRO A 83 -3.54 5.59 -22.84
CA PRO A 83 -3.05 6.35 -21.69
C PRO A 83 -4.03 7.46 -21.29
N ILE A 84 -4.27 7.60 -20.00
CA ILE A 84 -5.08 8.70 -19.45
C ILE A 84 -4.11 9.76 -18.94
N ILE A 85 -4.15 10.95 -19.51
CA ILE A 85 -3.30 12.07 -19.12
C ILE A 85 -4.16 13.12 -18.43
N LEU A 86 -3.79 13.48 -17.21
CA LEU A 86 -4.42 14.53 -16.43
C LEU A 86 -3.37 15.58 -16.07
N VAL A 87 -3.66 16.84 -16.32
CA VAL A 87 -2.82 17.98 -15.90
C VAL A 87 -3.63 18.86 -14.98
N ALA A 88 -3.19 18.99 -13.74
CA ALA A 88 -3.72 19.93 -12.76
C ALA A 88 -2.70 21.04 -12.50
N ARG A 89 -3.16 22.27 -12.24
CA ARG A 89 -2.30 23.41 -11.93
C ARG A 89 -2.83 24.10 -10.68
N ASP A 90 -1.91 24.42 -9.80
CA ASP A 90 -2.17 25.26 -8.63
C ASP A 90 -1.05 26.30 -8.49
N LYS A 91 -1.39 27.53 -8.14
CA LYS A 91 -0.41 28.63 -8.00
C LYS A 91 0.48 28.47 -6.76
N GLU A 92 0.04 27.70 -5.78
CA GLU A 92 0.77 27.44 -4.54
C GLU A 92 1.73 26.24 -4.67
N GLN A 93 1.65 25.49 -5.77
CA GLN A 93 2.51 24.33 -6.01
C GLN A 93 3.90 24.80 -6.50
N PRO A 94 4.97 24.65 -5.70
CA PRO A 94 6.31 25.18 -6.06
C PRO A 94 7.08 24.29 -7.04
N TYR A 95 6.67 23.04 -7.23
CA TYR A 95 7.32 22.06 -8.09
C TYR A 95 6.32 21.31 -8.94
N VAL A 96 6.78 20.81 -10.09
CA VAL A 96 5.97 19.93 -10.90
C VAL A 96 6.13 18.50 -10.39
N GLN A 97 5.02 17.90 -9.96
CA GLN A 97 4.98 16.52 -9.52
C GLN A 97 4.19 15.69 -10.53
N THR A 98 4.80 14.63 -11.02
CA THR A 98 4.18 13.69 -11.97
C THR A 98 4.08 12.31 -11.34
N PHE A 99 2.90 11.70 -11.47
CA PHE A 99 2.67 10.31 -11.13
C PHE A 99 2.41 9.52 -12.41
N ILE A 100 3.06 8.39 -12.53
CA ILE A 100 2.91 7.45 -13.64
C ILE A 100 2.40 6.16 -13.05
N PHE A 101 1.14 5.80 -13.35
CA PHE A 101 0.50 4.60 -12.81
C PHE A 101 0.40 3.53 -13.90
N ASN A 102 0.97 2.36 -13.64
CA ASN A 102 0.78 1.17 -14.44
C ASN A 102 -0.05 0.17 -13.63
N LYS A 103 -1.36 0.17 -13.89
CA LYS A 103 -2.32 -0.66 -13.15
C LYS A 103 -2.13 -2.14 -13.46
N HIS A 104 -2.29 -2.98 -12.44
CA HIS A 104 -2.34 -4.43 -12.57
C HIS A 104 -3.34 -5.05 -11.57
N GLU A 105 -3.62 -6.34 -11.74
CA GLU A 105 -4.52 -7.05 -10.84
C GLU A 105 -3.86 -7.23 -9.47
N THR A 106 -4.63 -6.98 -8.41
CA THR A 106 -4.20 -7.30 -7.04
C THR A 106 -4.26 -8.81 -6.81
N THR A 107 -3.39 -9.31 -5.95
CA THR A 107 -3.48 -10.70 -5.50
C THR A 107 -4.79 -10.90 -4.71
N PRO A 108 -5.63 -11.89 -5.05
CA PRO A 108 -6.86 -12.18 -4.32
C PRO A 108 -6.59 -12.39 -2.82
N ARG A 109 -7.47 -11.85 -1.98
CA ARG A 109 -7.31 -11.89 -0.51
C ARG A 109 -7.09 -13.31 0.02
N GLU A 110 -7.79 -14.30 -0.53
CA GLU A 110 -7.68 -15.72 -0.18
C GLU A 110 -6.34 -16.35 -0.55
N GLU A 111 -5.59 -15.75 -1.47
CA GLU A 111 -4.29 -16.22 -1.93
C GLU A 111 -3.12 -15.58 -1.18
N LYS A 112 -3.37 -14.55 -0.35
CA LYS A 112 -2.31 -13.83 0.35
C LYS A 112 -1.72 -14.58 1.55
N SER A 113 -2.45 -15.47 2.23
CA SER A 113 -2.05 -16.11 3.49
C SER A 113 -1.06 -17.27 3.33
N ASN A 114 -0.08 -17.18 2.45
CA ASN A 114 0.87 -18.26 2.23
C ASN A 114 2.29 -17.76 1.93
N VAL A 115 3.26 -18.69 1.95
CA VAL A 115 4.69 -18.39 1.68
C VAL A 115 4.90 -17.87 0.27
N GLY A 116 4.10 -18.29 -0.72
CA GLY A 116 4.18 -17.81 -2.10
C GLY A 116 3.96 -16.30 -2.18
N TYR A 117 2.96 -15.77 -1.46
CA TYR A 117 2.73 -14.33 -1.38
C TYR A 117 3.89 -13.59 -0.71
N LEU A 118 4.45 -14.13 0.39
CA LEU A 118 5.63 -13.56 1.04
C LEU A 118 6.83 -13.48 0.08
N MET A 119 7.04 -14.51 -0.73
CA MET A 119 8.11 -14.53 -1.73
C MET A 119 7.85 -13.56 -2.89
N GLN A 120 6.60 -13.38 -3.28
CA GLN A 120 6.20 -12.39 -4.29
C GLN A 120 6.47 -10.97 -3.79
N ASP A 121 6.08 -10.65 -2.55
CA ASP A 121 6.32 -9.36 -1.92
C ASP A 121 7.83 -9.07 -1.78
N TYR A 122 8.61 -10.08 -1.37
CA TYR A 122 10.07 -9.99 -1.35
C TYR A 122 10.65 -9.68 -2.73
N ALA A 123 10.21 -10.35 -3.77
CA ALA A 123 10.68 -10.10 -5.13
C ALA A 123 10.29 -8.70 -5.62
N ALA A 124 9.06 -8.25 -5.38
CA ALA A 124 8.60 -6.90 -5.72
C ALA A 124 9.41 -5.83 -4.99
N THR A 125 9.70 -6.05 -3.70
CA THR A 125 10.56 -5.16 -2.90
C THR A 125 11.98 -5.07 -3.48
N LEU A 126 12.59 -6.18 -3.87
CA LEU A 126 13.93 -6.14 -4.50
C LEU A 126 13.92 -5.40 -5.84
N ILE A 127 12.90 -5.61 -6.67
CA ILE A 127 12.74 -4.93 -7.97
C ILE A 127 12.66 -3.41 -7.77
N THR A 128 11.78 -2.97 -6.87
CA THR A 128 11.62 -1.53 -6.59
C THR A 128 12.88 -0.92 -5.97
N ASN A 129 13.57 -1.65 -5.07
CA ASN A 129 14.82 -1.19 -4.47
C ASN A 129 15.94 -1.03 -5.52
N MET A 130 16.11 -1.99 -6.42
CA MET A 130 17.11 -1.92 -7.49
C MET A 130 16.82 -0.77 -8.46
N LEU A 131 15.55 -0.57 -8.82
CA LEU A 131 15.15 0.53 -9.70
C LEU A 131 15.35 1.89 -9.00
N ASN A 132 14.96 2.00 -7.73
CA ASN A 132 15.16 3.21 -6.93
C ASN A 132 16.66 3.53 -6.73
N ALA A 133 17.51 2.51 -6.62
CA ALA A 133 18.96 2.71 -6.60
C ALA A 133 19.47 3.36 -7.90
N ARG A 134 19.03 2.88 -9.09
CA ARG A 134 19.35 3.52 -10.38
C ARG A 134 18.86 4.96 -10.44
N LEU A 135 17.63 5.23 -10.01
CA LEU A 135 17.08 6.58 -9.98
C LEU A 135 17.87 7.51 -9.05
N ASN A 136 18.31 7.01 -7.90
CA ASN A 136 19.14 7.76 -6.96
C ASN A 136 20.56 8.02 -7.48
N GLU A 137 21.16 7.10 -8.25
CA GLU A 137 22.46 7.32 -8.89
C GLU A 137 22.39 8.50 -9.89
N LEU A 138 21.29 8.65 -10.62
CA LEU A 138 21.09 9.76 -11.55
C LEU A 138 20.99 11.13 -10.86
N LEU A 139 20.59 11.17 -9.59
CA LEU A 139 20.60 12.40 -8.78
C LEU A 139 22.00 12.91 -8.45
N GLN A 140 23.03 12.06 -8.55
CA GLN A 140 24.44 12.43 -8.31
C GLN A 140 25.10 13.10 -9.52
N ALA A 141 24.41 13.17 -10.67
CA ALA A 141 24.92 13.84 -11.85
C ALA A 141 25.06 15.36 -11.62
N ALA A 142 26.00 16.01 -12.34
CA ALA A 142 26.18 17.46 -12.26
C ALA A 142 24.90 18.25 -12.61
N ASN A 143 24.10 17.71 -13.54
CA ASN A 143 22.78 18.24 -13.91
C ASN A 143 21.75 17.11 -13.78
N PRO A 144 21.19 16.87 -12.60
CA PRO A 144 20.23 15.79 -12.40
C PRO A 144 18.93 16.06 -13.17
N PRO A 145 18.31 15.02 -13.77
CA PRO A 145 17.12 15.17 -14.60
C PRO A 145 15.86 15.53 -13.81
N TYR A 146 15.88 15.39 -12.51
CA TYR A 146 14.75 15.65 -11.59
C TYR A 146 15.29 16.07 -10.20
N ILE A 147 14.42 16.54 -9.34
CA ILE A 147 14.72 16.85 -7.93
C ILE A 147 14.60 15.58 -7.07
N TYR A 148 13.59 14.76 -7.40
CA TYR A 148 13.29 13.49 -6.72
C TYR A 148 12.60 12.55 -7.71
N ALA A 149 12.93 11.28 -7.64
CA ALA A 149 12.19 10.23 -8.31
C ALA A 149 12.20 8.95 -7.46
N ALA A 150 11.10 8.23 -7.50
CA ALA A 150 10.95 6.93 -6.84
C ALA A 150 9.93 6.06 -7.56
N THR A 151 10.02 4.75 -7.32
CA THR A 151 9.01 3.77 -7.74
C THR A 151 8.55 2.96 -6.54
N TYR A 152 7.30 2.56 -6.55
CA TYR A 152 6.71 1.62 -5.59
C TYR A 152 5.54 0.88 -6.24
N ASP A 153 5.13 -0.21 -5.62
CA ASP A 153 3.98 -1.00 -6.01
C ASP A 153 3.05 -1.14 -4.82
N ASP A 154 1.77 -0.73 -4.97
CA ASP A 154 0.81 -0.67 -3.87
C ASP A 154 -0.63 -0.57 -4.41
N ASP A 155 -1.62 -0.57 -3.52
CA ASP A 155 -3.04 -0.32 -3.84
C ASP A 155 -3.18 0.87 -4.81
N PHE A 156 -3.96 0.73 -5.88
CA PHE A 156 -4.30 1.86 -6.74
C PHE A 156 -5.27 2.80 -6.02
N PHE A 157 -4.72 3.75 -5.27
CA PHE A 157 -5.42 4.70 -4.38
C PHE A 157 -6.24 3.96 -3.31
N VAL A 158 -7.57 3.95 -3.46
CA VAL A 158 -8.53 3.34 -2.53
C VAL A 158 -9.16 2.06 -3.08
N ALA A 159 -8.75 1.63 -4.27
CA ALA A 159 -9.30 0.45 -4.90
C ALA A 159 -8.74 -0.82 -4.25
N LYS A 160 -9.62 -1.73 -3.85
CA LYS A 160 -9.22 -3.04 -3.29
C LYS A 160 -9.18 -4.16 -4.34
N THR A 161 -9.34 -3.80 -5.61
CA THR A 161 -9.39 -4.74 -6.74
C THR A 161 -8.35 -4.41 -7.81
N LYS A 162 -7.49 -3.43 -7.54
CA LYS A 162 -6.48 -3.00 -8.50
C LYS A 162 -5.29 -2.41 -7.76
N ASP A 163 -4.10 -2.89 -8.07
CA ASP A 163 -2.82 -2.34 -7.65
C ASP A 163 -2.21 -1.50 -8.77
N ALA A 164 -1.17 -0.77 -8.47
CA ALA A 164 -0.42 -0.03 -9.47
C ALA A 164 1.07 0.04 -9.14
N PHE A 165 1.88 -0.35 -10.11
CA PHE A 165 3.27 0.05 -10.12
C PHE A 165 3.35 1.55 -10.45
N THR A 166 3.85 2.33 -9.52
CA THR A 166 3.81 3.80 -9.57
C THR A 166 5.22 4.37 -9.66
N GLY A 167 5.44 5.25 -10.64
CA GLY A 167 6.60 6.13 -10.71
C GLY A 167 6.24 7.54 -10.26
N ILE A 168 7.03 8.11 -9.37
CA ILE A 168 6.95 9.53 -8.96
C ILE A 168 8.14 10.27 -9.52
N VAL A 169 7.88 11.45 -10.08
CA VAL A 169 8.92 12.35 -10.56
C VAL A 169 8.61 13.76 -10.10
N VAL A 170 9.54 14.39 -9.41
CA VAL A 170 9.47 15.81 -9.01
C VAL A 170 10.52 16.60 -9.76
N CYS A 171 10.09 17.58 -10.54
CA CYS A 171 10.94 18.38 -11.40
C CYS A 171 10.79 19.89 -11.17
N LYS A 172 11.76 20.65 -11.65
CA LYS A 172 11.56 22.07 -11.95
C LYS A 172 10.74 22.21 -13.22
N GLU A 173 10.12 23.37 -13.42
CA GLU A 173 9.25 23.62 -14.58
C GLU A 173 9.94 23.43 -15.94
N ASP A 174 11.24 23.74 -16.02
CA ASP A 174 12.06 23.62 -17.22
C ASP A 174 12.61 22.21 -17.50
N ALA A 175 12.40 21.25 -16.58
CA ALA A 175 12.97 19.91 -16.63
C ALA A 175 11.91 18.78 -16.69
N ILE A 176 10.64 19.09 -16.89
CA ILE A 176 9.51 18.12 -16.80
C ILE A 176 9.70 16.98 -17.80
N GLU A 177 9.90 17.30 -19.07
CA GLU A 177 10.04 16.30 -20.14
C GLU A 177 11.25 15.40 -19.92
N ASN A 178 12.39 16.00 -19.55
CA ASN A 178 13.62 15.26 -19.26
C ASN A 178 13.46 14.34 -18.05
N GLY A 179 12.83 14.81 -16.98
CA GLY A 179 12.60 14.03 -15.76
C GLY A 179 11.69 12.82 -16.04
N ILE A 180 10.53 13.05 -16.66
CA ILE A 180 9.56 12.00 -17.00
C ILE A 180 10.20 10.97 -17.94
N SER A 181 10.84 11.42 -19.02
CA SER A 181 11.43 10.52 -20.02
C SER A 181 12.58 9.70 -19.42
N THR A 182 13.33 10.26 -18.47
CA THR A 182 14.39 9.53 -17.78
C THR A 182 13.85 8.42 -16.90
N VAL A 183 12.83 8.69 -16.09
CA VAL A 183 12.20 7.66 -15.24
C VAL A 183 11.55 6.57 -16.08
N LEU A 184 10.80 6.94 -17.12
CA LEU A 184 10.20 5.97 -18.05
C LEU A 184 11.26 5.11 -18.74
N ARG A 185 12.39 5.68 -19.11
CA ARG A 185 13.51 4.94 -19.72
C ARG A 185 14.13 3.92 -18.77
N GLU A 186 14.29 4.25 -17.49
CA GLU A 186 14.83 3.30 -16.51
C GLU A 186 13.82 2.19 -16.19
N ILE A 187 12.53 2.50 -16.11
CA ILE A 187 11.47 1.51 -15.96
C ILE A 187 11.47 0.55 -17.17
N GLU A 188 11.49 1.10 -18.37
CA GLU A 188 11.49 0.30 -19.60
C GLU A 188 12.78 -0.51 -19.77
N ARG A 189 13.92 0.05 -19.37
CA ARG A 189 15.19 -0.67 -19.33
C ARG A 189 15.14 -1.86 -18.38
N ALA A 190 14.58 -1.68 -17.19
CA ALA A 190 14.38 -2.78 -16.24
C ALA A 190 13.42 -3.84 -16.81
N ARG A 191 12.34 -3.43 -17.48
CA ARG A 191 11.38 -4.35 -18.12
C ARG A 191 12.02 -5.18 -19.24
N GLN A 192 12.85 -4.56 -20.08
CA GLN A 192 13.43 -5.23 -21.27
C GLN A 192 14.67 -6.07 -20.95
N PHE A 193 15.52 -5.59 -20.04
CA PHE A 193 16.84 -6.15 -19.81
C PHE A 193 17.05 -6.65 -18.37
N GLY A 194 16.10 -6.40 -17.47
CA GLY A 194 16.22 -6.75 -16.06
C GLY A 194 17.30 -5.94 -15.33
N PHE A 195 17.91 -6.59 -14.37
CA PHE A 195 18.96 -6.06 -13.50
C PHE A 195 20.23 -6.92 -13.62
N THR A 196 21.35 -6.30 -13.34
CA THR A 196 22.64 -6.99 -13.29
C THR A 196 22.78 -7.81 -12.00
N GLU A 197 23.62 -8.83 -12.02
CA GLU A 197 23.95 -9.63 -10.83
C GLU A 197 24.46 -8.76 -9.67
N THR A 198 25.22 -7.71 -9.97
CA THR A 198 25.73 -6.77 -8.95
C THR A 198 24.59 -5.97 -8.29
N GLU A 199 23.62 -5.50 -9.06
CA GLU A 199 22.46 -4.79 -8.52
C GLU A 199 21.64 -5.71 -7.62
N TYR A 200 21.37 -6.93 -8.09
CA TYR A 200 20.64 -7.93 -7.32
C TYR A 200 21.37 -8.30 -6.02
N SER A 201 22.66 -8.63 -6.09
CA SER A 201 23.45 -9.02 -4.92
C SER A 201 23.50 -7.91 -3.88
N ARG A 202 23.59 -6.63 -4.30
CA ARG A 202 23.57 -5.46 -3.41
C ARG A 202 22.21 -5.31 -2.74
N ALA A 203 21.12 -5.31 -3.52
CA ALA A 203 19.77 -5.16 -3.01
C ALA A 203 19.39 -6.30 -2.05
N ARG A 204 19.75 -7.54 -2.40
CA ARG A 204 19.54 -8.70 -1.54
C ARG A 204 20.33 -8.58 -0.24
N ALA A 205 21.60 -8.22 -0.29
CA ALA A 205 22.44 -8.05 0.91
C ALA A 205 21.91 -6.93 1.82
N GLU A 206 21.38 -5.85 1.26
CA GLU A 206 20.76 -4.79 2.03
C GLU A 206 19.46 -5.23 2.69
N TYR A 207 18.58 -5.89 1.94
CA TYR A 207 17.35 -6.46 2.48
C TYR A 207 17.63 -7.45 3.63
N LEU A 208 18.55 -8.39 3.43
CA LEU A 208 18.93 -9.36 4.46
C LEU A 208 19.53 -8.71 5.71
N ARG A 209 20.32 -7.64 5.57
CA ARG A 209 20.80 -6.89 6.74
C ARG A 209 19.68 -6.22 7.52
N HIS A 210 18.67 -5.66 6.83
CA HIS A 210 17.50 -5.11 7.50
C HIS A 210 16.70 -6.19 8.23
N LEU A 211 16.50 -7.32 7.59
CA LEU A 211 15.80 -8.46 8.17
C LEU A 211 16.55 -9.04 9.38
N GLU A 212 17.88 -9.17 9.28
CA GLU A 212 18.74 -9.60 10.38
C GLU A 212 18.68 -8.62 11.55
N SER A 213 18.78 -7.32 11.29
CA SER A 213 18.64 -6.29 12.32
C SER A 213 17.28 -6.37 13.02
N ALA A 214 16.21 -6.52 12.26
CA ALA A 214 14.86 -6.70 12.81
C ALA A 214 14.74 -7.97 13.67
N PHE A 215 15.41 -9.06 13.26
CA PHE A 215 15.46 -10.30 14.02
C PHE A 215 16.27 -10.16 15.33
N GLN A 216 17.43 -9.50 15.28
CA GLN A 216 18.25 -9.25 16.47
C GLN A 216 17.54 -8.32 17.48
N GLU A 217 16.74 -7.39 16.99
CA GLU A 217 16.01 -6.43 17.82
C GLU A 217 14.56 -6.85 18.12
N ARG A 218 14.16 -8.08 17.80
CA ARG A 218 12.78 -8.55 17.94
C ARG A 218 12.18 -8.35 19.32
N ASP A 219 12.99 -8.49 20.37
CA ASP A 219 12.56 -8.31 21.76
C ASP A 219 12.39 -6.82 22.16
N LYS A 220 12.85 -5.89 21.30
CA LYS A 220 12.70 -4.44 21.46
C LYS A 220 11.68 -3.85 20.49
N ARG A 221 11.02 -4.68 19.69
CA ARG A 221 10.03 -4.24 18.72
C ARG A 221 8.86 -3.54 19.40
N LYS A 222 8.46 -2.38 18.87
CA LYS A 222 7.33 -1.62 19.41
C LYS A 222 6.01 -2.36 19.20
N ASN A 223 5.13 -2.29 20.19
CA ASN A 223 3.79 -2.90 20.14
C ASN A 223 2.98 -2.46 18.90
N GLU A 224 3.12 -1.20 18.50
CA GLU A 224 2.48 -0.67 17.29
C GLU A 224 2.82 -1.47 16.02
N SER A 225 4.05 -1.98 15.90
CA SER A 225 4.46 -2.77 14.74
C SER A 225 3.71 -4.11 14.66
N TYR A 226 3.47 -4.76 15.79
CA TYR A 226 2.65 -5.97 15.85
C TYR A 226 1.18 -5.68 15.54
N VAL A 227 0.64 -4.57 16.09
CA VAL A 227 -0.74 -4.17 15.79
C VAL A 227 -0.93 -3.95 14.30
N LYS A 228 -0.01 -3.24 13.63
CA LYS A 228 -0.06 -3.01 12.18
C LYS A 228 -0.06 -4.32 11.37
N GLU A 229 0.77 -5.28 11.77
CA GLU A 229 0.86 -6.60 11.15
C GLU A 229 -0.46 -7.38 11.29
N TYR A 230 -1.02 -7.42 12.51
CA TYR A 230 -2.31 -8.11 12.77
C TYR A 230 -3.49 -7.43 12.09
N VAL A 231 -3.49 -6.11 11.97
CA VAL A 231 -4.52 -5.35 11.25
C VAL A 231 -4.47 -5.70 9.75
N ARG A 232 -3.29 -5.74 9.11
CA ARG A 232 -3.16 -6.16 7.71
C ARG A 232 -3.63 -7.60 7.50
N HIS A 233 -3.28 -8.51 8.41
CA HIS A 233 -3.80 -9.87 8.37
C HIS A 233 -5.33 -9.91 8.44
N PHE A 234 -5.92 -9.19 9.37
CA PHE A 234 -7.38 -9.12 9.52
C PHE A 234 -8.09 -8.53 8.29
N LEU A 235 -7.56 -7.44 7.74
CA LEU A 235 -8.16 -6.73 6.62
C LEU A 235 -7.91 -7.43 5.28
N ASP A 236 -6.67 -7.82 5.02
CA ASP A 236 -6.19 -8.23 3.70
C ASP A 236 -5.68 -9.69 3.66
N ASN A 237 -5.76 -10.41 4.78
CA ASN A 237 -5.31 -11.80 4.93
C ASN A 237 -3.81 -12.00 4.65
N GLU A 238 -3.00 -10.96 4.82
CA GLU A 238 -1.55 -11.06 4.68
C GLU A 238 -0.95 -12.04 5.71
N PRO A 239 0.13 -12.77 5.36
CA PRO A 239 0.74 -13.71 6.29
C PRO A 239 1.37 -12.97 7.48
N ILE A 240 1.32 -13.58 8.64
CA ILE A 240 1.98 -13.14 9.88
C ILE A 240 2.96 -14.20 10.38
N PRO A 241 4.05 -14.47 9.64
CA PRO A 241 5.00 -15.53 10.01
C PRO A 241 5.72 -15.24 11.33
N GLY A 242 5.79 -13.97 11.71
CA GLY A 242 6.69 -13.47 12.72
C GLY A 242 8.14 -13.40 12.22
N ILE A 243 8.91 -12.45 12.74
CA ILE A 243 10.25 -12.11 12.23
C ILE A 243 11.22 -13.30 12.22
N ALA A 244 11.11 -14.25 13.17
CA ALA A 244 11.99 -15.40 13.24
C ALA A 244 11.76 -16.38 12.05
N ASN A 245 10.50 -16.62 11.70
CA ASN A 245 10.16 -17.47 10.56
C ASN A 245 10.45 -16.75 9.23
N GLU A 246 10.14 -15.45 9.15
CA GLU A 246 10.45 -14.64 7.98
C GLU A 246 11.95 -14.64 7.68
N TYR A 247 12.78 -14.42 8.72
CA TYR A 247 14.22 -14.52 8.60
C TYR A 247 14.70 -15.88 8.10
N THR A 248 14.08 -16.97 8.55
CA THR A 248 14.41 -18.33 8.11
C THR A 248 13.98 -18.62 6.69
N ILE A 249 12.84 -18.08 6.24
CA ILE A 249 12.27 -18.32 4.90
C ILE A 249 13.06 -17.56 3.83
N ILE A 250 13.46 -16.33 4.13
CA ILE A 250 14.08 -15.43 3.14
C ILE A 250 15.60 -15.59 3.05
N ASN A 251 16.29 -15.98 4.15
CA ASN A 251 17.74 -16.14 4.19
C ASN A 251 18.20 -17.44 3.53
#